data_1a4aabc278db684e074b5d8b1f8d7f7d
#
_entry.id   1a4aabc278db684e074b5d8b1f8d7f7d
#
_cell.length_a   1.000
_cell.length_b   1.000
_cell.length_c   1.000
_cell.angle_alpha   90.00
_cell.angle_beta   90.00
_cell.angle_gamma   90.00
#
_symmetry.space_group_name_H-M   'P 1'
#
loop_
_entity.id
_entity.type
_entity.pdbx_description
1 polymer ?
#
loop_
_entity_poly.entity_id
_entity_poly.type
_entity_poly.pdbx_seq_one_letter_code
_entity_poly.pdbx_strand_id
1 'polypeptide(L)'
;MFIDYAESLGFSLSFQGFEDELGHLPGKYAAPKGCIFLAWDELDCVGCAGLRPLSDDVCEMKRLYVKPLYRGTGLGRLLAEKIVQLGIDKKYTRMQLDTLNSMQSAVGLYKSLGFVETDQYYNNPHPEVVFFELTLD
;
A
#
# COMPACT_ATOMS: atom_id res chain seq x y z
N MET A 1 7.37 -2.70 11.38
CA MET A 1 6.91 -1.71 10.41
C MET A 1 5.41 -1.80 10.14
N PHE A 2 4.85 -2.99 9.88
CA PHE A 2 3.40 -3.15 9.69
C PHE A 2 2.61 -2.79 10.94
N ILE A 3 3.11 -3.08 12.14
CA ILE A 3 2.47 -2.70 13.41
C ILE A 3 2.43 -1.18 13.52
N ASP A 4 3.51 -0.48 13.18
CA ASP A 4 3.55 0.98 13.17
C ASP A 4 2.51 1.55 12.21
N TYR A 5 2.34 0.92 11.05
CA TYR A 5 1.31 1.32 10.08
C TYR A 5 -0.09 1.18 10.68
N ALA A 6 -0.39 0.03 11.30
CA ALA A 6 -1.71 -0.21 11.90
C ALA A 6 -2.01 0.79 13.01
N GLU A 7 -1.04 1.09 13.87
CA GLU A 7 -1.19 2.08 14.93
C GLU A 7 -1.46 3.47 14.37
N SER A 8 -0.81 3.83 13.25
CA SER A 8 -0.97 5.13 12.62
C SER A 8 -2.37 5.38 12.09
N LEU A 9 -3.13 4.32 11.76
CA LEU A 9 -4.49 4.43 11.25
C LEU A 9 -5.52 4.73 12.34
N GLY A 10 -5.21 4.44 13.61
CA GLY A 10 -6.09 4.71 14.75
C GLY A 10 -7.31 3.81 14.84
N PHE A 11 -7.35 2.69 14.09
CA PHE A 11 -8.41 1.68 14.20
C PHE A 11 -7.87 0.29 13.87
N SER A 12 -8.65 -0.74 14.20
CA SER A 12 -8.23 -2.11 13.99
C SER A 12 -8.28 -2.52 12.51
N LEU A 13 -7.27 -3.26 12.08
CA LEU A 13 -7.22 -3.85 10.74
C LEU A 13 -7.67 -5.31 10.73
N SER A 14 -8.24 -5.82 11.82
CA SER A 14 -8.67 -7.23 11.90
C SER A 14 -9.64 -7.62 10.78
N PHE A 15 -10.48 -6.70 10.31
CA PHE A 15 -11.38 -6.95 9.19
C PHE A 15 -10.64 -7.21 7.87
N GLN A 16 -9.36 -6.87 7.78
CA GLN A 16 -8.51 -7.18 6.63
C GLN A 16 -7.66 -8.43 6.85
N GLY A 17 -7.86 -9.15 7.95
CA GLY A 17 -7.02 -10.30 8.29
C GLY A 17 -5.61 -9.90 8.70
N PHE A 18 -5.44 -8.73 9.28
CA PHE A 18 -4.12 -8.18 9.61
C PHE A 18 -3.32 -9.07 10.56
N GLU A 19 -3.97 -9.66 11.55
CA GLU A 19 -3.30 -10.53 12.51
C GLU A 19 -2.77 -11.80 11.85
N ASP A 20 -3.57 -12.39 10.93
CA ASP A 20 -3.13 -13.52 10.13
C ASP A 20 -1.98 -13.11 9.21
N GLU A 21 -2.08 -11.93 8.61
CA GLU A 21 -1.01 -11.39 7.76
C GLU A 21 0.30 -11.28 8.52
N LEU A 22 0.28 -10.73 9.74
CA LEU A 22 1.48 -10.62 10.58
C LEU A 22 2.09 -11.98 10.89
N GLY A 23 1.25 -13.00 11.12
CA GLY A 23 1.70 -14.34 11.46
C GLY A 23 2.26 -15.13 10.28
N HIS A 24 1.97 -14.69 9.05
CA HIS A 24 2.30 -15.45 7.83
C HIS A 24 3.10 -14.65 6.81
N LEU A 25 3.78 -13.57 7.22
CA LEU A 25 4.62 -12.82 6.30
C LEU A 25 5.76 -13.71 5.75
N PRO A 26 6.12 -13.57 4.45
CA PRO A 26 5.60 -12.60 3.48
C PRO A 26 4.23 -12.96 2.87
N GLY A 27 3.72 -14.17 3.05
CA GLY A 27 2.38 -14.57 2.62
C GLY A 27 2.03 -14.12 1.20
N LYS A 28 0.97 -13.31 1.07
CA LYS A 28 0.51 -12.79 -0.22
C LYS A 28 1.50 -11.84 -0.90
N TYR A 29 2.50 -11.35 -0.16
CA TYR A 29 3.55 -10.47 -0.71
C TYR A 29 4.74 -11.26 -1.24
N ALA A 30 4.70 -12.58 -1.20
CA ALA A 30 5.80 -13.42 -1.64
C ALA A 30 6.00 -13.35 -3.16
N ALA A 31 7.27 -13.45 -3.57
CA ALA A 31 7.62 -13.57 -4.99
C ALA A 31 7.04 -14.89 -5.55
N PRO A 32 6.76 -14.98 -6.86
CA PRO A 32 7.03 -13.95 -7.87
C PRO A 32 5.91 -12.91 -8.03
N LYS A 33 4.73 -13.12 -7.45
CA LYS A 33 3.56 -12.29 -7.69
C LYS A 33 3.47 -11.06 -6.79
N GLY A 34 4.10 -11.10 -5.63
CA GLY A 34 4.09 -10.01 -4.65
C GLY A 34 5.49 -9.55 -4.27
N CYS A 35 5.55 -8.51 -3.45
CA CYS A 35 6.80 -7.98 -2.94
C CYS A 35 6.53 -7.07 -1.75
N ILE A 36 7.51 -6.96 -0.86
CA ILE A 36 7.54 -5.93 0.18
C ILE A 36 8.83 -5.16 0.00
N PHE A 37 8.74 -3.84 -0.16
CA PHE A 37 9.89 -2.95 -0.12
C PHE A 37 10.04 -2.37 1.28
N LEU A 38 11.27 -2.34 1.76
CA LEU A 38 11.62 -1.70 3.02
C LEU A 38 12.63 -0.59 2.74
N ALA A 39 12.41 0.56 3.35
CA ALA A 39 13.36 1.67 3.27
C ALA A 39 14.17 1.70 4.56
N TRP A 40 15.48 1.83 4.44
CA TRP A 40 16.40 1.81 5.56
C TRP A 40 17.19 3.10 5.64
N ASP A 41 17.37 3.60 6.86
CA ASP A 41 18.33 4.62 7.18
C ASP A 41 19.33 3.97 8.15
N GLU A 42 20.51 3.59 7.63
CA GLU A 42 21.48 2.78 8.34
C GLU A 42 20.82 1.48 8.82
N LEU A 43 20.64 1.29 10.13
CA LEU A 43 20.05 0.09 10.72
C LEU A 43 18.57 0.23 11.06
N ASP A 44 17.98 1.42 10.81
CA ASP A 44 16.56 1.67 11.08
C ASP A 44 15.69 1.45 9.83
N CYS A 45 14.66 0.65 9.97
CA CYS A 45 13.63 0.55 8.93
C CYS A 45 12.67 1.73 9.09
N VAL A 46 12.63 2.62 8.10
CA VAL A 46 11.93 3.89 8.20
C VAL A 46 10.71 3.99 7.28
N GLY A 47 10.51 3.02 6.42
CA GLY A 47 9.37 2.99 5.53
C GLY A 47 9.14 1.62 4.93
N CYS A 48 7.93 1.40 4.43
CA CYS A 48 7.58 0.15 3.75
C CYS A 48 6.47 0.39 2.73
N ALA A 49 6.35 -0.54 1.79
CA ALA A 49 5.22 -0.66 0.88
C ALA A 49 5.15 -2.09 0.38
N GLY A 50 3.95 -2.60 0.18
CA GLY A 50 3.73 -3.96 -0.29
C GLY A 50 2.93 -4.01 -1.58
N LEU A 51 3.20 -5.03 -2.38
CA LEU A 51 2.45 -5.39 -3.57
C LEU A 51 1.94 -6.82 -3.39
N ARG A 52 0.64 -7.02 -3.60
CA ARG A 52 0.08 -8.37 -3.57
C ARG A 52 -0.90 -8.58 -4.72
N PRO A 53 -1.07 -9.81 -5.18
CA PRO A 53 -2.07 -10.09 -6.22
C PRO A 53 -3.49 -10.04 -5.64
N LEU A 54 -4.43 -9.49 -6.43
CA LEU A 54 -5.87 -9.66 -6.20
C LEU A 54 -6.44 -10.68 -7.17
N SER A 55 -5.89 -10.72 -8.37
CA SER A 55 -6.20 -11.69 -9.42
C SER A 55 -4.96 -11.84 -10.30
N ASP A 56 -5.07 -12.59 -11.39
CA ASP A 56 -3.95 -12.72 -12.33
C ASP A 56 -3.57 -11.38 -12.97
N ASP A 57 -4.55 -10.49 -13.15
CA ASP A 57 -4.35 -9.22 -13.87
C ASP A 57 -4.31 -8.00 -12.97
N VAL A 58 -4.79 -8.10 -11.73
CA VAL A 58 -4.96 -6.96 -10.84
C VAL A 58 -4.13 -7.18 -9.57
N CYS A 59 -3.38 -6.15 -9.21
CA CYS A 59 -2.61 -6.14 -7.96
C CYS A 59 -3.09 -5.04 -7.03
N GLU A 60 -2.61 -5.10 -5.81
CA GLU A 60 -2.97 -4.12 -4.78
C GLU A 60 -1.71 -3.59 -4.12
N MET A 61 -1.63 -2.25 -3.99
CA MET A 61 -0.61 -1.61 -3.16
C MET A 61 -1.14 -1.56 -1.73
N LYS A 62 -0.37 -2.06 -0.79
CA LYS A 62 -0.76 -2.13 0.62
C LYS A 62 0.37 -1.65 1.51
N ARG A 63 0.00 -1.21 2.69
CA ARG A 63 0.93 -0.94 3.80
C ARG A 63 2.01 0.08 3.47
N LEU A 64 1.69 1.07 2.60
CA LEU A 64 2.59 2.19 2.39
C LEU A 64 2.66 3.02 3.68
N TYR A 65 3.84 3.10 4.25
CA TYR A 65 4.05 3.81 5.49
C TYR A 65 5.47 4.37 5.55
N VAL A 66 5.58 5.58 6.08
CA VAL A 66 6.86 6.25 6.33
C VAL A 66 6.83 6.77 7.77
N LYS A 67 7.86 6.48 8.54
CA LYS A 67 7.95 6.98 9.92
C LYS A 67 7.87 8.51 9.94
N PRO A 68 7.22 9.11 10.97
CA PRO A 68 6.97 10.56 11.00
C PRO A 68 8.21 11.43 10.77
N LEU A 69 9.37 11.06 11.30
CA LEU A 69 10.61 11.83 11.13
C LEU A 69 11.12 11.88 9.70
N TYR A 70 10.65 10.96 8.85
CA TYR A 70 11.09 10.85 7.46
C TYR A 70 10.03 11.33 6.46
N ARG A 71 8.90 11.83 6.96
CA ARG A 71 7.83 12.38 6.12
C ARG A 71 8.26 13.73 5.56
N GLY A 72 7.75 14.05 4.36
CA GLY A 72 8.12 15.29 3.68
C GLY A 72 9.47 15.24 2.97
N THR A 73 10.13 14.06 2.94
CA THR A 73 11.44 13.88 2.29
C THR A 73 11.31 13.33 0.87
N GLY A 74 10.10 12.97 0.43
CA GLY A 74 9.89 12.29 -0.85
C GLY A 74 9.97 10.76 -0.76
N LEU A 75 10.19 10.19 0.43
CA LEU A 75 10.32 8.75 0.59
C LEU A 75 9.03 8.01 0.28
N GLY A 76 7.87 8.54 0.71
CA GLY A 76 6.58 7.95 0.40
C GLY A 76 6.32 7.85 -1.10
N ARG A 77 6.63 8.92 -1.83
CA ARG A 77 6.52 8.94 -3.28
C ARG A 77 7.45 7.91 -3.92
N LEU A 78 8.69 7.84 -3.47
CA LEU A 78 9.67 6.89 -4.01
C LEU A 78 9.19 5.45 -3.81
N LEU A 79 8.69 5.12 -2.63
CA LEU A 79 8.16 3.78 -2.35
C LEU A 79 6.97 3.45 -3.24
N ALA A 80 6.02 4.40 -3.37
CA ALA A 80 4.84 4.21 -4.22
C ALA A 80 5.23 4.05 -5.69
N GLU A 81 6.16 4.86 -6.19
CA GLU A 81 6.63 4.76 -7.57
C GLU A 81 7.30 3.40 -7.84
N LYS A 82 8.06 2.90 -6.87
CA LYS A 82 8.68 1.57 -7.00
C LYS A 82 7.64 0.45 -7.07
N ILE A 83 6.57 0.56 -6.27
CA ILE A 83 5.48 -0.43 -6.30
C ILE A 83 4.75 -0.37 -7.64
N VAL A 84 4.46 0.83 -8.15
CA VAL A 84 3.81 0.99 -9.46
C VAL A 84 4.68 0.37 -10.57
N GLN A 85 5.96 0.68 -10.57
CA GLN A 85 6.87 0.13 -11.58
C GLN A 85 6.95 -1.39 -11.49
N LEU A 86 6.97 -1.92 -10.28
CA LEU A 86 6.99 -3.36 -10.07
C LEU A 86 5.72 -4.03 -10.60
N GLY A 87 4.56 -3.40 -10.39
CA GLY A 87 3.30 -3.89 -10.95
C GLY A 87 3.35 -3.98 -12.47
N ILE A 88 3.92 -2.97 -13.11
CA ILE A 88 4.12 -2.96 -14.56
C ILE A 88 5.07 -4.10 -14.97
N ASP A 89 6.19 -4.25 -14.29
CA ASP A 89 7.20 -5.28 -14.59
C ASP A 89 6.65 -6.69 -14.44
N LYS A 90 5.74 -6.89 -13.48
CA LYS A 90 5.09 -8.19 -13.26
C LYS A 90 3.88 -8.43 -14.16
N LYS A 91 3.60 -7.52 -15.10
CA LYS A 91 2.56 -7.65 -16.12
C LYS A 91 1.13 -7.53 -15.58
N TYR A 92 0.93 -6.90 -14.43
CA TYR A 92 -0.41 -6.54 -13.99
C TYR A 92 -0.97 -5.42 -14.89
N THR A 93 -2.27 -5.44 -15.12
CA THR A 93 -2.94 -4.44 -15.97
C THR A 93 -3.53 -3.30 -15.15
N ARG A 94 -3.84 -3.57 -13.88
CA ARG A 94 -4.40 -2.56 -12.96
C ARG A 94 -3.83 -2.73 -11.56
N MET A 95 -3.71 -1.62 -10.86
CA MET A 95 -3.33 -1.59 -9.46
C MET A 95 -4.43 -0.87 -8.68
N GLN A 96 -4.85 -1.47 -7.56
CA GLN A 96 -5.86 -0.91 -6.68
C GLN A 96 -5.25 -0.65 -5.31
N LEU A 97 -5.85 0.26 -4.58
CA LEU A 97 -5.48 0.53 -3.20
C LEU A 97 -6.67 1.12 -2.45
N ASP A 98 -6.61 1.06 -1.13
CA ASP A 98 -7.53 1.77 -0.26
C ASP A 98 -6.74 2.66 0.71
N THR A 99 -7.35 3.76 1.10
CA THR A 99 -6.76 4.69 2.06
C THR A 99 -7.88 5.40 2.81
N LEU A 100 -7.52 6.17 3.82
CA LEU A 100 -8.48 6.99 4.55
C LEU A 100 -8.55 8.37 3.89
N ASN A 101 -9.77 8.88 3.71
CA ASN A 101 -9.98 10.21 3.14
C ASN A 101 -9.32 11.30 3.98
N SER A 102 -9.19 11.08 5.28
CA SER A 102 -8.51 12.01 6.19
C SER A 102 -6.98 12.05 5.99
N MET A 103 -6.39 11.06 5.34
CA MET A 103 -4.96 11.01 5.06
C MET A 103 -4.64 11.82 3.79
N GLN A 104 -4.72 13.13 3.90
CA GLN A 104 -4.65 14.05 2.76
C GLN A 104 -3.34 13.94 1.97
N SER A 105 -2.21 13.76 2.66
CA SER A 105 -0.91 13.59 2.00
C SER A 105 -0.87 12.34 1.13
N ALA A 106 -1.43 11.23 1.64
CA ALA A 106 -1.49 9.98 0.89
C ALA A 106 -2.43 10.11 -0.31
N VAL A 107 -3.62 10.67 -0.10
CA VAL A 107 -4.59 10.90 -1.18
C VAL A 107 -3.98 11.76 -2.28
N GLY A 108 -3.32 12.86 -1.90
CA GLY A 108 -2.65 13.74 -2.85
C GLY A 108 -1.55 13.03 -3.63
N LEU A 109 -0.77 12.19 -2.95
CA LEU A 109 0.27 11.40 -3.59
C LEU A 109 -0.31 10.45 -4.64
N TYR A 110 -1.34 9.69 -4.28
CA TYR A 110 -1.95 8.72 -5.21
C TYR A 110 -2.54 9.43 -6.43
N LYS A 111 -3.24 10.53 -6.23
CA LYS A 111 -3.77 11.32 -7.35
C LYS A 111 -2.66 11.83 -8.25
N SER A 112 -1.54 12.29 -7.68
CA SER A 112 -0.41 12.79 -8.47
C SER A 112 0.26 11.69 -9.30
N LEU A 113 0.14 10.43 -8.89
CA LEU A 113 0.66 9.28 -9.62
C LEU A 113 -0.31 8.78 -10.70
N GLY A 114 -1.49 9.35 -10.80
CA GLY A 114 -2.49 9.00 -11.81
C GLY A 114 -3.59 8.07 -11.31
N PHE A 115 -3.60 7.72 -10.02
CA PHE A 115 -4.70 6.96 -9.45
C PHE A 115 -5.99 7.79 -9.47
N VAL A 116 -7.10 7.14 -9.79
CA VAL A 116 -8.43 7.75 -9.77
C VAL A 116 -9.30 7.02 -8.77
N GLU A 117 -10.20 7.75 -8.14
CA GLU A 117 -11.13 7.15 -7.18
C GLU A 117 -12.05 6.17 -7.89
N THR A 118 -12.28 5.02 -7.27
CA THR A 118 -13.12 3.95 -7.81
C THR A 118 -14.05 3.40 -6.74
N ASP A 119 -14.96 2.50 -7.13
CA ASP A 119 -15.85 1.82 -6.19
C ASP A 119 -15.06 0.85 -5.32
N GLN A 120 -15.61 0.54 -4.14
CA GLN A 120 -14.98 -0.44 -3.27
C GLN A 120 -14.89 -1.81 -3.96
N TYR A 121 -13.74 -2.43 -3.86
CA TYR A 121 -13.49 -3.75 -4.43
C TYR A 121 -13.51 -4.85 -3.37
N TYR A 122 -13.69 -4.47 -2.11
CA TYR A 122 -14.00 -5.38 -1.01
C TYR A 122 -14.85 -4.62 0.01
N ASN A 123 -15.56 -5.35 0.88
CA ASN A 123 -16.43 -4.73 1.87
C ASN A 123 -15.60 -4.16 3.03
N ASN A 124 -15.64 -2.85 3.19
CA ASN A 124 -14.93 -2.17 4.27
C ASN A 124 -15.95 -1.38 5.11
N PRO A 125 -16.05 -1.67 6.41
CA PRO A 125 -17.04 -1.01 7.28
C PRO A 125 -16.67 0.42 7.69
N HIS A 126 -15.42 0.85 7.48
CA HIS A 126 -14.98 2.18 7.91
C HIS A 126 -15.50 3.24 6.95
N PRO A 127 -16.23 4.28 7.45
CA PRO A 127 -16.89 5.26 6.58
C PRO A 127 -15.94 6.19 5.83
N GLU A 128 -14.71 6.35 6.29
CA GLU A 128 -13.74 7.25 5.67
C GLU A 128 -12.84 6.57 4.64
N VAL A 129 -12.99 5.27 4.44
CA VAL A 129 -12.16 4.54 3.47
C VAL A 129 -12.59 4.88 2.06
N VAL A 130 -11.61 5.23 1.23
CA VAL A 130 -11.78 5.48 -0.20
C VAL A 130 -10.88 4.54 -0.99
N PHE A 131 -11.29 4.24 -2.20
CA PHE A 131 -10.65 3.27 -3.06
C PHE A 131 -10.14 3.96 -4.32
N PHE A 132 -8.95 3.58 -4.76
CA PHE A 132 -8.30 4.15 -5.93
C PHE A 132 -7.81 3.06 -6.86
N GLU A 133 -7.73 3.39 -8.14
CA GLU A 133 -7.27 2.46 -9.17
C GLU A 133 -6.37 3.19 -10.16
N LEU A 134 -5.32 2.49 -10.61
CA LEU A 134 -4.42 2.95 -11.66
C LEU A 134 -4.35 1.89 -12.75
N THR A 135 -4.54 2.31 -14.00
CA THR A 135 -4.29 1.45 -15.15
C THR A 135 -2.79 1.40 -15.40
N LEU A 136 -2.25 0.19 -15.50
CA LEU A 136 -0.82 -0.04 -15.73
C LEU A 136 -0.59 -0.38 -17.20
N ASP A 137 0.42 0.23 -17.76
CA ASP A 137 0.78 0.00 -19.18
C ASP A 137 2.14 -0.67 -19.32
#